data_918504b4260820d20efe4725d1bb6537
#
_entry.id   918504b4260820d20efe4725d1bb6537
#
_cell.length_a   1.000
_cell.length_b   1.000
_cell.length_c   1.000
_cell.angle_alpha   90.00
_cell.angle_beta   90.00
_cell.angle_gamma   90.00
#
_symmetry.space_group_name_H-M   'P 1'
#
loop_
_entity.id
_entity.type
_entity.pdbx_description
1 polymer ?
#
loop_
_entity_poly.entity_id
_entity_poly.type
_entity_poly.pdbx_seq_one_letter_code
_entity_poly.pdbx_strand_id
1 'polypeptide(L)'
;MRPIDATELAHLQRWQGRTEVRSDMLHAAPVRGLSATLDRADPDPVPGSVLPPLWHWLYFLPQSRHSEIGPDGHPRRGGFLPPVPLPRRMWAGGRLHWQAGNPLRVGDAVERRSCIASVSHKTGRIGDLLFVLLRHELHNAAGLALTEEHDIVYRSAARPGDPQPAPQAAPAGAAWQREVLPDEVLLFRYSALTFNGHRIHYDRRYANAVEGYPGLIVHGPLIATLLLDLLRREMPEARLARFEFRAVRPAFDLNPLRLNGQPEADGGGADGDGSRRVSRDGSRRINLWAQDHEGWLTMQGLATLT
;
A
#
# COMPACT_ATOMS: atom_id res chain seq x y z
N MET A 1 2.61 -11.34 27.34
CA MET A 1 2.02 -12.01 26.15
C MET A 1 2.82 -13.28 25.91
N ARG A 2 2.16 -14.43 25.64
CA ARG A 2 2.89 -15.67 25.34
C ARG A 2 3.55 -15.55 23.96
N PRO A 3 4.78 -16.04 23.78
CA PRO A 3 5.38 -16.16 22.45
C PRO A 3 4.55 -17.10 21.57
N ILE A 4 4.65 -16.93 20.26
CA ILE A 4 4.03 -17.86 19.31
C ILE A 4 4.84 -19.14 19.33
N ASP A 5 4.32 -20.18 19.96
CA ASP A 5 4.92 -21.50 19.95
C ASP A 5 4.56 -22.30 18.69
N ALA A 6 5.13 -23.49 18.53
CA ALA A 6 4.90 -24.34 17.36
C ALA A 6 3.42 -24.75 17.22
N THR A 7 2.68 -24.94 18.33
CA THR A 7 1.27 -25.31 18.33
C THR A 7 0.41 -24.16 17.85
N GLU A 8 0.66 -22.95 18.36
CA GLU A 8 -0.03 -21.74 17.94
C GLU A 8 0.25 -21.43 16.44
N LEU A 9 1.51 -21.55 16.02
CA LEU A 9 1.87 -21.39 14.61
C LEU A 9 1.12 -22.39 13.73
N ALA A 10 1.13 -23.67 14.08
CA ALA A 10 0.42 -24.72 13.33
C ALA A 10 -1.10 -24.44 13.27
N HIS A 11 -1.69 -23.88 14.36
CA HIS A 11 -3.08 -23.44 14.37
C HIS A 11 -3.31 -22.32 13.36
N LEU A 12 -2.49 -21.27 13.36
CA LEU A 12 -2.62 -20.13 12.45
C LEU A 12 -2.36 -20.51 10.97
N GLN A 13 -1.47 -21.46 10.72
CA GLN A 13 -1.18 -21.98 9.38
C GLN A 13 -2.36 -22.71 8.74
N ARG A 14 -3.39 -23.14 9.49
CA ARG A 14 -4.63 -23.70 8.93
C ARG A 14 -5.44 -22.69 8.10
N TRP A 15 -5.15 -21.39 8.21
CA TRP A 15 -5.73 -20.35 7.33
C TRP A 15 -5.06 -20.29 5.97
N GLN A 16 -3.88 -20.87 5.79
CA GLN A 16 -3.21 -20.91 4.50
C GLN A 16 -4.05 -21.70 3.48
N GLY A 17 -4.17 -21.17 2.27
CA GLY A 17 -5.04 -21.70 1.22
C GLY A 17 -6.52 -21.26 1.34
N ARG A 18 -6.91 -20.56 2.41
CA ARG A 18 -8.27 -20.03 2.55
C ARG A 18 -8.52 -18.97 1.46
N THR A 19 -9.68 -19.05 0.83
CA THR A 19 -10.10 -18.16 -0.26
C THR A 19 -11.34 -17.36 0.11
N GLU A 20 -11.48 -16.20 -0.52
CA GLU A 20 -12.69 -15.37 -0.48
C GLU A 20 -12.90 -14.77 -1.88
N VAL A 21 -14.13 -14.69 -2.32
CA VAL A 21 -14.52 -14.03 -3.57
C VAL A 21 -15.46 -12.87 -3.24
N ARG A 22 -15.19 -11.70 -3.81
CA ARG A 22 -16.04 -10.51 -3.72
C ARG A 22 -16.22 -9.90 -5.10
N SER A 23 -17.42 -9.40 -5.37
CA SER A 23 -17.72 -8.66 -6.59
C SER A 23 -18.03 -7.20 -6.25
N ASP A 24 -17.62 -6.30 -7.13
CA ASP A 24 -17.93 -4.88 -7.02
C ASP A 24 -18.03 -4.28 -8.43
N MET A 25 -18.60 -3.07 -8.52
CA MET A 25 -18.64 -2.30 -9.74
C MET A 25 -17.78 -1.04 -9.62
N LEU A 26 -16.93 -0.80 -10.61
CA LEU A 26 -16.02 0.35 -10.59
C LEU A 26 -16.75 1.64 -10.96
N HIS A 27 -17.43 2.25 -9.99
CA HIS A 27 -18.18 3.50 -10.16
C HIS A 27 -17.27 4.72 -10.30
N ALA A 28 -17.72 5.76 -11.01
CA ALA A 28 -16.99 7.02 -11.20
C ALA A 28 -16.83 7.85 -9.91
N ALA A 29 -17.76 7.75 -8.96
CA ALA A 29 -17.78 8.63 -7.79
C ALA A 29 -16.52 8.49 -6.90
N PRO A 30 -16.04 7.30 -6.53
CA PRO A 30 -14.79 7.16 -5.78
C PRO A 30 -13.58 7.72 -6.54
N VAL A 31 -13.53 7.57 -7.87
CA VAL A 31 -12.47 8.11 -8.73
C VAL A 31 -12.43 9.64 -8.64
N ARG A 32 -13.58 10.31 -8.79
CA ARG A 32 -13.69 11.77 -8.59
C ARG A 32 -13.24 12.18 -7.19
N GLY A 33 -13.68 11.44 -6.18
CA GLY A 33 -13.32 11.69 -4.79
C GLY A 33 -11.81 11.64 -4.55
N LEU A 34 -11.12 10.64 -5.09
CA LEU A 34 -9.66 10.52 -4.92
C LEU A 34 -8.91 11.55 -5.78
N SER A 35 -9.36 11.85 -7.02
CA SER A 35 -8.79 12.91 -7.84
C SER A 35 -8.79 14.25 -7.08
N ALA A 36 -9.94 14.63 -6.53
CA ALA A 36 -10.08 15.83 -5.72
C ALA A 36 -9.26 15.78 -4.40
N THR A 37 -9.08 14.59 -3.81
CA THR A 37 -8.29 14.43 -2.59
C THR A 37 -6.79 14.59 -2.84
N LEU A 38 -6.32 14.21 -4.03
CA LEU A 38 -4.93 14.32 -4.44
C LEU A 38 -4.61 15.65 -5.15
N ASP A 39 -5.57 16.58 -5.18
CA ASP A 39 -5.44 17.86 -5.86
C ASP A 39 -5.04 17.69 -7.34
N ARG A 40 -5.86 16.92 -8.05
CA ARG A 40 -5.67 16.65 -9.48
C ARG A 40 -6.76 17.29 -10.32
N ALA A 41 -6.40 17.81 -11.47
CA ALA A 41 -7.30 18.28 -12.50
C ALA A 41 -7.56 17.18 -13.56
N ASP A 42 -7.81 15.95 -13.12
CA ASP A 42 -8.14 14.85 -14.02
C ASP A 42 -9.49 15.14 -14.73
N PRO A 43 -9.67 14.69 -16.00
CA PRO A 43 -10.98 14.72 -16.65
C PRO A 43 -12.03 13.97 -15.83
N ASP A 44 -13.29 14.38 -15.93
CA ASP A 44 -14.39 13.69 -15.24
C ASP A 44 -14.49 12.22 -15.73
N PRO A 45 -14.41 11.24 -14.84
CA PRO A 45 -14.41 9.84 -15.24
C PRO A 45 -15.78 9.43 -15.78
N VAL A 46 -15.78 8.83 -16.97
CA VAL A 46 -16.95 8.28 -17.64
C VAL A 46 -16.82 6.75 -17.80
N PRO A 47 -17.90 6.02 -18.06
CA PRO A 47 -17.80 4.59 -18.39
C PRO A 47 -16.75 4.35 -19.48
N GLY A 48 -15.85 3.38 -19.24
CA GLY A 48 -14.71 3.08 -20.12
C GLY A 48 -13.42 3.83 -19.79
N SER A 49 -13.44 4.88 -18.96
CA SER A 49 -12.21 5.53 -18.47
C SER A 49 -11.32 4.52 -17.73
N VAL A 50 -10.04 4.48 -18.06
CA VAL A 50 -9.08 3.58 -17.39
C VAL A 50 -8.91 3.99 -15.93
N LEU A 51 -9.00 3.01 -15.04
CA LEU A 51 -8.79 3.23 -13.62
C LEU A 51 -7.29 3.46 -13.36
N PRO A 52 -6.90 4.59 -12.72
CA PRO A 52 -5.51 4.82 -12.38
C PRO A 52 -4.94 3.71 -11.50
N PRO A 53 -3.62 3.42 -11.57
CA PRO A 53 -2.97 2.43 -10.73
C PRO A 53 -3.22 2.68 -9.24
N LEU A 54 -3.45 1.61 -8.47
CA LEU A 54 -3.83 1.57 -7.05
C LEU A 54 -5.23 2.10 -6.71
N TRP A 55 -5.94 2.73 -7.63
CA TRP A 55 -7.28 3.26 -7.35
C TRP A 55 -8.35 2.17 -7.24
N HIS A 56 -8.02 0.91 -7.55
CA HIS A 56 -8.87 -0.25 -7.23
C HIS A 56 -9.04 -0.44 -5.70
N TRP A 57 -8.19 0.15 -4.86
CA TRP A 57 -8.34 0.18 -3.40
C TRP A 57 -9.54 1.01 -2.91
N LEU A 58 -10.18 1.78 -3.80
CA LEU A 58 -11.43 2.49 -3.54
C LEU A 58 -12.67 1.58 -3.59
N TYR A 59 -12.49 0.32 -3.94
CA TYR A 59 -13.55 -0.66 -4.15
C TYR A 59 -13.33 -1.88 -3.27
N PHE A 60 -14.30 -2.81 -3.27
CA PHE A 60 -14.28 -3.99 -2.40
C PHE A 60 -14.13 -3.61 -0.92
N LEU A 61 -14.76 -2.51 -0.53
CA LEU A 61 -14.63 -1.93 0.80
C LEU A 61 -15.08 -2.90 1.88
N PRO A 62 -14.46 -2.89 3.10
CA PRO A 62 -14.86 -3.77 4.19
C PRO A 62 -16.29 -3.45 4.63
N GLN A 63 -17.15 -4.47 4.75
CA GLN A 63 -18.58 -4.34 5.10
C GLN A 63 -18.89 -4.95 6.46
N SER A 64 -17.95 -4.95 7.38
CA SER A 64 -18.19 -5.43 8.74
C SER A 64 -19.18 -4.54 9.48
N ARG A 65 -20.11 -5.14 10.20
CA ARG A 65 -21.07 -4.40 11.03
C ARG A 65 -20.32 -3.65 12.13
N HIS A 66 -20.88 -2.52 12.58
CA HIS A 66 -20.27 -1.75 13.67
C HIS A 66 -19.99 -2.59 14.92
N SER A 67 -20.88 -3.52 15.28
CA SER A 67 -20.71 -4.46 16.39
C SER A 67 -19.56 -5.47 16.21
N GLU A 68 -19.05 -5.62 14.99
CA GLU A 68 -17.93 -6.50 14.64
C GLU A 68 -16.59 -5.76 14.60
N ILE A 69 -16.60 -4.44 14.81
CA ILE A 69 -15.40 -3.61 14.84
C ILE A 69 -14.73 -3.70 16.21
N GLY A 70 -13.41 -3.81 16.20
CA GLY A 70 -12.56 -3.78 17.39
C GLY A 70 -12.30 -2.35 17.90
N PRO A 71 -11.68 -2.21 19.08
CA PRO A 71 -11.40 -0.91 19.69
C PRO A 71 -10.43 -0.05 18.88
N ASP A 72 -9.63 -0.66 18.00
CA ASP A 72 -8.70 0.00 17.08
C ASP A 72 -9.37 0.51 15.80
N GLY A 73 -10.65 0.18 15.57
CA GLY A 73 -11.39 0.54 14.37
C GLY A 73 -11.29 -0.47 13.21
N HIS A 74 -10.57 -1.56 13.39
CA HIS A 74 -10.57 -2.66 12.42
C HIS A 74 -11.65 -3.71 12.74
N PRO A 75 -12.09 -4.50 11.75
CA PRO A 75 -12.85 -5.70 11.98
C PRO A 75 -12.15 -6.64 12.98
N ARG A 76 -12.91 -7.25 13.90
CA ARG A 76 -12.37 -8.23 14.84
C ARG A 76 -11.70 -9.38 14.10
N ARG A 77 -10.68 -9.96 14.72
CA ARG A 77 -9.86 -11.01 14.11
C ARG A 77 -10.59 -12.36 14.08
N GLY A 78 -10.11 -13.27 13.22
CA GLY A 78 -10.68 -14.62 13.07
C GLY A 78 -11.72 -14.77 11.96
N GLY A 79 -11.97 -13.71 11.20
CA GLY A 79 -12.72 -13.76 9.96
C GLY A 79 -11.92 -14.41 8.82
N PHE A 80 -11.77 -13.72 7.69
CA PHE A 80 -10.93 -14.22 6.58
C PHE A 80 -9.47 -14.36 7.00
N LEU A 81 -8.91 -13.36 7.69
CA LEU A 81 -7.55 -13.40 8.24
C LEU A 81 -7.45 -14.25 9.51
N PRO A 82 -6.29 -14.89 9.79
CA PRO A 82 -6.11 -15.70 10.98
C PRO A 82 -6.26 -14.89 12.28
N PRO A 83 -6.69 -15.53 13.40
CA PRO A 83 -6.86 -14.89 14.69
C PRO A 83 -5.52 -14.66 15.41
N VAL A 84 -4.61 -13.94 14.78
CA VAL A 84 -3.26 -13.70 15.30
C VAL A 84 -3.30 -12.99 16.65
N PRO A 85 -2.66 -13.51 17.73
CA PRO A 85 -2.70 -12.93 19.06
C PRO A 85 -1.81 -11.67 19.22
N LEU A 86 -0.97 -11.33 18.22
CA LEU A 86 -0.10 -10.16 18.27
C LEU A 86 -0.92 -8.87 18.02
N PRO A 87 -0.85 -7.85 18.91
CA PRO A 87 -1.79 -6.72 18.90
C PRO A 87 -1.63 -5.80 17.68
N ARG A 88 -0.41 -5.54 17.24
CA ARG A 88 -0.16 -4.59 16.15
C ARG A 88 -0.17 -5.29 14.81
N ARG A 89 -0.96 -4.75 13.87
CA ARG A 89 -1.04 -5.17 12.48
C ARG A 89 -0.65 -4.02 11.58
N MET A 90 0.21 -4.27 10.61
CA MET A 90 0.60 -3.30 9.61
C MET A 90 0.64 -3.93 8.21
N TRP A 91 0.34 -3.15 7.20
CA TRP A 91 0.60 -3.49 5.81
C TRP A 91 2.04 -3.07 5.48
N ALA A 92 2.93 -4.04 5.37
CA ALA A 92 4.37 -3.80 5.28
C ALA A 92 4.84 -3.55 3.85
N GLY A 93 4.07 -3.98 2.86
CA GLY A 93 4.41 -3.80 1.45
C GLY A 93 3.47 -4.58 0.54
N GLY A 94 3.71 -4.46 -0.75
CA GLY A 94 2.91 -5.16 -1.76
C GLY A 94 3.59 -5.21 -3.11
N ARG A 95 3.08 -6.08 -3.96
CA ARG A 95 3.52 -6.28 -5.34
C ARG A 95 2.29 -6.35 -6.22
N LEU A 96 2.26 -5.55 -7.27
CA LEU A 96 1.16 -5.49 -8.21
C LEU A 96 1.67 -5.76 -9.62
N HIS A 97 0.88 -6.51 -10.38
CA HIS A 97 1.16 -6.83 -11.77
C HIS A 97 -0.10 -6.64 -12.60
N TRP A 98 -0.09 -5.62 -13.46
CA TRP A 98 -1.18 -5.32 -14.40
C TRP A 98 -1.04 -6.14 -15.66
N GLN A 99 -2.16 -6.70 -16.15
CA GLN A 99 -2.16 -7.44 -17.40
C GLN A 99 -2.14 -6.48 -18.59
N ALA A 100 -1.17 -6.66 -19.47
CA ALA A 100 -1.11 -5.88 -20.70
C ALA A 100 -2.39 -6.08 -21.53
N GLY A 101 -2.97 -4.97 -21.99
CA GLY A 101 -4.17 -5.01 -22.83
C GLY A 101 -5.51 -5.19 -22.10
N ASN A 102 -5.51 -5.48 -20.79
CA ASN A 102 -6.75 -5.61 -20.00
C ASN A 102 -6.75 -4.67 -18.76
N PRO A 103 -6.78 -3.34 -18.94
CA PRO A 103 -6.88 -2.43 -17.81
C PRO A 103 -8.28 -2.45 -17.20
N LEU A 104 -8.35 -2.28 -15.87
CA LEU A 104 -9.61 -2.02 -15.17
C LEU A 104 -10.18 -0.67 -15.61
N ARG A 105 -11.51 -0.59 -15.80
CA ARG A 105 -12.19 0.62 -16.29
C ARG A 105 -13.38 0.98 -15.43
N VAL A 106 -13.70 2.26 -15.38
CA VAL A 106 -14.96 2.75 -14.81
C VAL A 106 -16.13 2.10 -15.56
N GLY A 107 -17.07 1.52 -14.83
CA GLY A 107 -18.19 0.75 -15.37
C GLY A 107 -17.95 -0.76 -15.41
N ASP A 108 -16.72 -1.25 -15.17
CA ASP A 108 -16.46 -2.68 -15.09
C ASP A 108 -17.13 -3.30 -13.86
N ALA A 109 -17.82 -4.44 -14.06
CA ALA A 109 -18.10 -5.39 -13.00
C ALA A 109 -16.84 -6.24 -12.78
N VAL A 110 -16.32 -6.23 -11.56
CA VAL A 110 -15.04 -6.88 -11.23
C VAL A 110 -15.24 -7.88 -10.11
N GLU A 111 -14.68 -9.07 -10.29
CA GLU A 111 -14.57 -10.09 -9.25
C GLU A 111 -13.13 -10.09 -8.69
N ARG A 112 -13.01 -9.96 -7.37
CA ARG A 112 -11.75 -10.12 -6.66
C ARG A 112 -11.71 -11.46 -5.95
N ARG A 113 -10.79 -12.32 -6.36
CA ARG A 113 -10.46 -13.59 -5.73
C ARG A 113 -9.27 -13.39 -4.81
N SER A 114 -9.45 -13.64 -3.52
CA SER A 114 -8.42 -13.47 -2.50
C SER A 114 -8.02 -14.82 -1.93
N CYS A 115 -6.73 -15.05 -1.71
CA CYS A 115 -6.19 -16.26 -1.11
C CYS A 115 -5.12 -15.90 -0.08
N ILE A 116 -5.12 -16.57 1.07
CA ILE A 116 -4.00 -16.53 2.02
C ILE A 116 -2.91 -17.46 1.48
N ALA A 117 -1.91 -16.88 0.82
CA ALA A 117 -0.85 -17.64 0.16
C ALA A 117 0.13 -18.27 1.15
N SER A 118 0.45 -17.56 2.25
CA SER A 118 1.31 -18.11 3.30
C SER A 118 1.06 -17.47 4.67
N VAL A 119 1.36 -18.24 5.73
CA VAL A 119 1.44 -17.77 7.12
C VAL A 119 2.78 -18.25 7.67
N SER A 120 3.66 -17.30 8.04
CA SER A 120 5.01 -17.61 8.53
C SER A 120 5.37 -16.76 9.75
N HIS A 121 6.23 -17.31 10.60
CA HIS A 121 6.67 -16.70 11.85
C HIS A 121 8.17 -16.49 11.83
N LYS A 122 8.62 -15.38 12.40
CA LYS A 122 10.04 -15.09 12.67
C LYS A 122 10.17 -14.51 14.06
N THR A 123 11.15 -14.98 14.81
CA THR A 123 11.55 -14.36 16.08
C THR A 123 12.65 -13.33 15.79
N GLY A 124 12.36 -12.07 16.04
CA GLY A 124 13.30 -10.97 15.90
C GLY A 124 13.80 -10.44 17.24
N ARG A 125 14.73 -9.49 17.20
CA ARG A 125 15.29 -8.82 18.43
C ARG A 125 14.22 -8.14 19.28
N ILE A 126 13.12 -7.69 18.69
CA ILE A 126 12.02 -6.98 19.34
C ILE A 126 10.76 -7.86 19.53
N GLY A 127 10.91 -9.18 19.49
CA GLY A 127 9.84 -10.16 19.72
C GLY A 127 9.36 -10.85 18.44
N ASP A 128 8.19 -11.45 18.55
CA ASP A 128 7.60 -12.24 17.47
C ASP A 128 7.04 -11.36 16.35
N LEU A 129 7.29 -11.81 15.12
CA LEU A 129 6.72 -11.27 13.90
C LEU A 129 5.99 -12.41 13.18
N LEU A 130 4.71 -12.23 12.90
CA LEU A 130 3.94 -13.13 12.06
C LEU A 130 3.61 -12.44 10.74
N PHE A 131 3.94 -13.11 9.65
CA PHE A 131 3.71 -12.63 8.29
C PHE A 131 2.54 -13.40 7.69
N VAL A 132 1.61 -12.67 7.08
CA VAL A 132 0.52 -13.22 6.30
C VAL A 132 0.62 -12.62 4.90
N LEU A 133 0.85 -13.47 3.91
CA LEU A 133 0.84 -13.07 2.51
C LEU A 133 -0.56 -13.32 1.94
N LEU A 134 -1.21 -12.24 1.50
CA LEU A 134 -2.44 -12.33 0.72
C LEU A 134 -2.11 -12.17 -0.76
N ARG A 135 -2.78 -12.96 -1.60
CA ARG A 135 -2.81 -12.79 -3.04
C ARG A 135 -4.23 -12.49 -3.47
N HIS A 136 -4.39 -11.44 -4.27
CA HIS A 136 -5.63 -11.05 -4.89
C HIS A 136 -5.51 -11.12 -6.41
N GLU A 137 -6.54 -11.61 -7.07
CA GLU A 137 -6.69 -11.57 -8.52
C GLU A 137 -7.99 -10.82 -8.82
N LEU A 138 -7.89 -9.76 -9.63
CA LEU A 138 -9.02 -8.97 -10.07
C LEU A 138 -9.35 -9.34 -11.51
N HIS A 139 -10.58 -9.79 -11.73
CA HIS A 139 -11.07 -10.24 -13.04
C HIS A 139 -12.24 -9.36 -13.48
N ASN A 140 -12.17 -8.82 -14.69
CA ASN A 140 -13.28 -8.19 -15.38
C ASN A 140 -13.85 -9.13 -16.47
N ALA A 141 -14.74 -8.65 -17.32
CA ALA A 141 -15.34 -9.43 -18.38
C ALA A 141 -14.32 -10.02 -19.40
N ALA A 142 -13.14 -9.38 -19.54
CA ALA A 142 -12.06 -9.85 -20.40
C ALA A 142 -11.09 -10.83 -19.70
N GLY A 143 -11.33 -11.14 -18.44
CA GLY A 143 -10.50 -12.06 -17.65
C GLY A 143 -9.62 -11.35 -16.61
N LEU A 144 -8.47 -11.94 -16.29
CA LEU A 144 -7.54 -11.38 -15.31
C LEU A 144 -7.04 -10.00 -15.76
N ALA A 145 -7.18 -9.00 -14.91
CA ALA A 145 -6.74 -7.63 -15.15
C ALA A 145 -5.56 -7.24 -14.25
N LEU A 146 -5.56 -7.70 -13.00
CA LEU A 146 -4.56 -7.34 -11.99
C LEU A 146 -4.31 -8.51 -11.03
N THR A 147 -3.05 -8.79 -10.74
CA THR A 147 -2.64 -9.62 -9.59
C THR A 147 -1.97 -8.71 -8.56
N GLU A 148 -2.33 -8.89 -7.31
CA GLU A 148 -1.80 -8.09 -6.21
C GLU A 148 -1.44 -8.99 -5.03
N GLU A 149 -0.30 -8.73 -4.38
CA GLU A 149 0.13 -9.37 -3.16
C GLU A 149 0.27 -8.33 -2.04
N HIS A 150 -0.30 -8.65 -0.86
CA HIS A 150 -0.18 -7.84 0.35
C HIS A 150 0.67 -8.57 1.39
N ASP A 151 1.72 -7.91 1.86
CA ASP A 151 2.50 -8.36 3.00
C ASP A 151 1.91 -7.76 4.28
N ILE A 152 1.15 -8.55 5.03
CA ILE A 152 0.62 -8.16 6.32
C ILE A 152 1.54 -8.68 7.41
N VAL A 153 1.98 -7.79 8.30
CA VAL A 153 2.85 -8.14 9.43
C VAL A 153 2.11 -7.86 10.73
N TYR A 154 2.09 -8.87 11.59
CA TYR A 154 1.65 -8.74 12.97
C TYR A 154 2.87 -8.73 13.87
N ARG A 155 2.86 -7.87 14.89
CA ARG A 155 3.96 -7.78 15.86
C ARG A 155 3.45 -7.52 17.27
N SER A 156 4.31 -7.80 18.24
CA SER A 156 4.09 -7.42 19.64
C SER A 156 3.98 -5.90 19.79
N ALA A 157 3.27 -5.45 20.81
CA ALA A 157 3.33 -4.04 21.21
C ALA A 157 4.78 -3.68 21.60
N ALA A 158 5.23 -2.50 21.21
CA ALA A 158 6.50 -1.98 21.70
C ALA A 158 6.42 -1.80 23.22
N ARG A 159 7.50 -2.12 23.94
CA ARG A 159 7.64 -1.86 25.37
C ARG A 159 8.38 -0.53 25.57
N PRO A 160 8.12 0.20 26.65
CA PRO A 160 8.97 1.31 27.00
C PRO A 160 10.44 0.85 27.11
N GLY A 161 11.33 1.53 26.39
CA GLY A 161 12.76 1.18 26.35
C GLY A 161 13.16 0.20 25.25
N ASP A 162 12.23 -0.35 24.47
CA ASP A 162 12.59 -1.14 23.30
C ASP A 162 13.41 -0.31 22.31
N PRO A 163 14.54 -0.84 21.79
CA PRO A 163 15.35 -0.11 20.82
C PRO A 163 14.54 0.14 19.55
N GLN A 164 14.45 1.42 19.18
CA GLN A 164 13.89 1.76 17.87
C GLN A 164 14.89 1.36 16.77
N PRO A 165 14.44 0.79 15.66
CA PRO A 165 15.32 0.57 14.51
C PRO A 165 15.99 1.89 14.11
N ALA A 166 17.29 1.85 13.84
CA ALA A 166 18.00 3.02 13.32
C ALA A 166 17.31 3.51 12.04
N PRO A 167 17.09 4.83 11.92
CA PRO A 167 16.49 5.39 10.71
C PRO A 167 17.41 5.14 9.51
N GLN A 168 16.82 4.83 8.38
CA GLN A 168 17.52 4.67 7.11
C GLN A 168 17.46 5.99 6.35
N ALA A 169 18.60 6.55 5.94
CA ALA A 169 18.62 7.71 5.07
C ALA A 169 17.94 7.41 3.73
N ALA A 170 17.17 8.36 3.23
CA ALA A 170 16.59 8.25 1.91
C ALA A 170 17.65 8.33 0.81
N PRO A 171 17.45 7.73 -0.38
CA PRO A 171 18.33 7.91 -1.52
C PRO A 171 18.47 9.39 -1.90
N ALA A 172 19.65 9.78 -2.36
CA ALA A 172 19.90 11.09 -2.97
C ALA A 172 19.65 11.06 -4.48
N GLY A 173 19.61 12.23 -5.12
CA GLY A 173 19.62 12.33 -6.58
C GLY A 173 18.26 12.10 -7.24
N ALA A 174 17.17 12.53 -6.62
CA ALA A 174 15.85 12.48 -7.24
C ALA A 174 15.77 13.39 -8.47
N ALA A 175 15.26 12.84 -9.58
CA ALA A 175 14.93 13.62 -10.78
C ALA A 175 13.62 14.40 -10.59
N TRP A 176 12.68 13.83 -9.83
CA TRP A 176 11.36 14.40 -9.52
C TRP A 176 11.14 14.48 -8.03
N GLN A 177 10.58 15.59 -7.59
CA GLN A 177 10.23 15.79 -6.17
C GLN A 177 8.88 16.48 -6.03
N ARG A 178 8.11 16.04 -5.05
CA ARG A 178 6.87 16.72 -4.62
C ARG A 178 6.77 16.65 -3.11
N GLU A 179 6.45 17.77 -2.50
CA GLU A 179 6.14 17.83 -1.07
C GLU A 179 4.63 17.78 -0.86
N VAL A 180 4.19 17.01 0.13
CA VAL A 180 2.79 16.88 0.53
C VAL A 180 2.72 16.99 2.04
N LEU A 181 1.88 17.88 2.56
CA LEU A 181 1.53 17.90 3.97
C LEU A 181 0.37 16.91 4.20
N PRO A 182 0.60 15.79 4.89
CA PRO A 182 -0.43 14.80 5.12
C PRO A 182 -1.31 15.18 6.33
N ASP A 183 -1.99 16.33 6.24
CA ASP A 183 -2.82 16.85 7.31
C ASP A 183 -4.03 15.96 7.63
N GLU A 184 -4.73 16.27 8.72
CA GLU A 184 -5.89 15.51 9.18
C GLU A 184 -7.00 15.43 8.12
N VAL A 185 -7.14 16.47 7.28
CA VAL A 185 -8.17 16.50 6.24
C VAL A 185 -7.84 15.49 5.14
N LEU A 186 -6.59 15.45 4.67
CA LEU A 186 -6.13 14.46 3.69
C LEU A 186 -6.30 13.04 4.23
N LEU A 187 -5.87 12.80 5.49
CA LEU A 187 -5.98 11.48 6.12
C LEU A 187 -7.44 11.05 6.29
N PHE A 188 -8.32 11.95 6.74
CA PHE A 188 -9.75 11.67 6.87
C PHE A 188 -10.39 11.35 5.52
N ARG A 189 -10.12 12.18 4.48
CA ARG A 189 -10.68 11.94 3.13
C ARG A 189 -10.24 10.59 2.57
N TYR A 190 -8.98 10.21 2.74
CA TYR A 190 -8.49 8.91 2.30
C TYR A 190 -9.11 7.76 3.10
N SER A 191 -9.23 7.88 4.44
CA SER A 191 -9.96 6.93 5.27
C SER A 191 -11.41 6.75 4.83
N ALA A 192 -12.11 7.86 4.53
CA ALA A 192 -13.49 7.82 4.07
C ALA A 192 -13.63 7.12 2.70
N LEU A 193 -12.76 7.44 1.75
CA LEU A 193 -12.76 6.86 0.40
C LEU A 193 -12.45 5.35 0.40
N THR A 194 -11.60 4.89 1.32
CA THR A 194 -11.22 3.48 1.45
C THR A 194 -11.99 2.73 2.54
N PHE A 195 -12.93 3.41 3.19
CA PHE A 195 -13.68 2.93 4.36
C PHE A 195 -12.78 2.35 5.45
N ASN A 196 -11.61 2.98 5.63
CA ASN A 196 -10.61 2.55 6.60
C ASN A 196 -10.89 3.19 7.95
N GLY A 197 -11.45 2.40 8.87
CA GLY A 197 -11.82 2.83 10.22
C GLY A 197 -10.68 2.77 11.24
N HIS A 198 -9.43 2.47 10.85
CA HIS A 198 -8.33 2.38 11.81
C HIS A 198 -8.03 3.72 12.47
N ARG A 199 -8.23 3.79 13.77
CA ARG A 199 -8.21 5.04 14.57
C ARG A 199 -6.89 5.79 14.53
N ILE A 200 -5.77 5.12 14.28
CA ILE A 200 -4.46 5.78 14.20
C ILE A 200 -4.36 6.83 13.09
N HIS A 201 -5.28 6.79 12.11
CA HIS A 201 -5.27 7.70 10.97
C HIS A 201 -6.16 8.94 11.15
N TYR A 202 -7.07 8.95 12.17
CA TYR A 202 -8.02 10.07 12.35
C TYR A 202 -8.30 10.42 13.80
N ASP A 203 -7.99 9.55 14.76
CA ASP A 203 -8.19 9.79 16.19
C ASP A 203 -6.85 10.06 16.86
N ARG A 204 -6.46 11.34 16.91
CA ARG A 204 -5.19 11.77 17.50
C ARG A 204 -5.04 11.35 18.97
N ARG A 205 -6.13 11.45 19.75
CA ARG A 205 -6.10 11.01 21.15
C ARG A 205 -5.76 9.53 21.28
N TYR A 206 -6.38 8.70 20.44
CA TYR A 206 -6.10 7.26 20.41
C TYR A 206 -4.65 7.00 19.96
N ALA A 207 -4.23 7.63 18.87
CA ALA A 207 -2.88 7.48 18.34
C ALA A 207 -1.80 7.83 19.38
N ASN A 208 -1.99 8.93 20.14
CA ASN A 208 -1.03 9.37 21.15
C ASN A 208 -1.14 8.54 22.44
N ALA A 209 -2.35 8.44 23.05
CA ALA A 209 -2.51 7.90 24.40
C ALA A 209 -2.54 6.36 24.43
N VAL A 210 -3.01 5.69 23.37
CA VAL A 210 -3.13 4.23 23.34
C VAL A 210 -2.00 3.58 22.56
N GLU A 211 -1.67 4.12 21.38
CA GLU A 211 -0.64 3.55 20.49
C GLU A 211 0.76 4.13 20.75
N GLY A 212 0.86 5.28 21.43
CA GLY A 212 2.12 5.92 21.77
C GLY A 212 2.82 6.61 20.59
N TYR A 213 2.08 6.95 19.55
CA TYR A 213 2.60 7.68 18.39
C TYR A 213 2.62 9.19 18.64
N PRO A 214 3.55 9.95 18.04
CA PRO A 214 3.62 11.40 18.22
C PRO A 214 2.48 12.16 17.53
N GLY A 215 1.84 11.57 16.53
CA GLY A 215 0.77 12.15 15.74
C GLY A 215 -0.06 11.08 15.03
N LEU A 216 -0.92 11.50 14.11
CA LEU A 216 -1.65 10.57 13.26
C LEU A 216 -0.68 9.91 12.28
N ILE A 217 -0.86 8.61 12.08
CA ILE A 217 -0.07 7.86 11.10
C ILE A 217 -0.62 8.09 9.70
N VAL A 218 0.25 8.39 8.75
CA VAL A 218 -0.09 8.43 7.33
C VAL A 218 -0.31 6.99 6.86
N HIS A 219 -1.41 6.74 6.16
CA HIS A 219 -1.70 5.41 5.62
C HIS A 219 -0.60 4.95 4.66
N GLY A 220 -0.07 3.75 4.85
CA GLY A 220 0.88 3.14 3.90
C GLY A 220 0.33 3.12 2.46
N PRO A 221 -0.92 2.68 2.24
CA PRO A 221 -1.56 2.76 0.92
C PRO A 221 -1.66 4.18 0.34
N LEU A 222 -1.89 5.20 1.17
CA LEU A 222 -1.87 6.60 0.70
C LEU A 222 -0.47 7.00 0.21
N ILE A 223 0.59 6.65 0.95
CA ILE A 223 1.97 6.93 0.52
C ILE A 223 2.26 6.24 -0.82
N ALA A 224 1.91 4.96 -0.96
CA ALA A 224 2.08 4.24 -2.22
C ALA A 224 1.29 4.89 -3.37
N THR A 225 0.05 5.35 -3.09
CA THR A 225 -0.78 6.08 -4.06
C THR A 225 -0.15 7.41 -4.46
N LEU A 226 0.39 8.17 -3.50
CA LEU A 226 1.08 9.43 -3.76
C LEU A 226 2.37 9.24 -4.59
N LEU A 227 3.10 8.15 -4.38
CA LEU A 227 4.28 7.82 -5.19
C LEU A 227 3.90 7.54 -6.65
N LEU A 228 2.83 6.78 -6.89
CA LEU A 228 2.34 6.58 -8.26
C LEU A 228 1.62 7.82 -8.82
N ASP A 229 1.08 8.68 -7.97
CA ASP A 229 0.57 9.99 -8.39
C ASP A 229 1.70 10.89 -8.87
N LEU A 230 2.86 10.90 -8.20
CA LEU A 230 4.05 11.58 -8.69
C LEU A 230 4.46 11.05 -10.07
N LEU A 231 4.55 9.71 -10.24
CA LEU A 231 4.85 9.10 -11.54
C LEU A 231 3.87 9.55 -12.63
N ARG A 232 2.56 9.55 -12.35
CA ARG A 232 1.52 10.00 -13.30
C ARG A 232 1.63 11.49 -13.65
N ARG A 233 2.13 12.33 -12.74
CA ARG A 233 2.35 13.77 -13.00
C ARG A 233 3.55 13.99 -13.93
N GLU A 234 4.62 13.26 -13.69
CA GLU A 234 5.87 13.40 -14.43
C GLU A 234 5.85 12.64 -15.78
N MET A 235 5.09 11.55 -15.84
CA MET A 235 4.97 10.68 -17.01
C MET A 235 3.51 10.29 -17.27
N PRO A 236 2.64 11.22 -17.71
CA PRO A 236 1.19 10.97 -17.85
C PRO A 236 0.85 9.86 -18.84
N GLU A 237 1.68 9.63 -19.85
CA GLU A 237 1.46 8.58 -20.85
C GLU A 237 2.08 7.22 -20.48
N ALA A 238 2.78 7.14 -19.35
CA ALA A 238 3.43 5.90 -18.92
C ALA A 238 2.41 4.83 -18.59
N ARG A 239 2.66 3.61 -19.06
CA ARG A 239 1.87 2.43 -18.75
C ARG A 239 2.62 1.57 -17.75
N LEU A 240 2.01 1.34 -16.61
CA LEU A 240 2.59 0.57 -15.53
C LEU A 240 2.31 -0.93 -15.74
N ALA A 241 3.39 -1.72 -15.78
CA ALA A 241 3.32 -3.18 -15.82
C ALA A 241 3.38 -3.77 -14.40
N ARG A 242 4.31 -3.24 -13.57
CA ARG A 242 4.51 -3.71 -12.18
C ARG A 242 4.77 -2.55 -11.25
N PHE A 243 4.39 -2.74 -10.00
CA PHE A 243 4.76 -1.87 -8.90
C PHE A 243 5.02 -2.71 -7.64
N GLU A 244 6.17 -2.51 -7.04
CA GLU A 244 6.53 -3.12 -5.76
C GLU A 244 6.80 -2.01 -4.77
N PHE A 245 6.34 -2.15 -3.54
CA PHE A 245 6.61 -1.16 -2.49
C PHE A 245 6.79 -1.82 -1.14
N ARG A 246 7.56 -1.16 -0.29
CA ARG A 246 7.82 -1.58 1.09
C ARG A 246 7.81 -0.38 2.01
N ALA A 247 6.99 -0.46 3.06
CA ALA A 247 7.05 0.46 4.18
C ALA A 247 8.34 0.20 5.00
N VAL A 248 9.06 1.27 5.30
CA VAL A 248 10.32 1.22 6.06
C VAL A 248 10.13 1.80 7.46
N ARG A 249 9.46 2.95 7.54
CA ARG A 249 9.21 3.68 8.78
C ARG A 249 7.84 4.36 8.73
N PRO A 250 7.11 4.48 9.86
CA PRO A 250 5.88 5.27 9.88
C PRO A 250 6.18 6.73 9.56
N ALA A 251 5.28 7.37 8.80
CA ALA A 251 5.21 8.80 8.61
C ALA A 251 4.04 9.37 9.40
N PHE A 252 4.16 10.60 9.87
CA PHE A 252 3.18 11.28 10.69
C PHE A 252 2.68 12.56 10.03
N ASP A 253 1.48 12.98 10.40
CA ASP A 253 0.81 14.18 9.91
C ASP A 253 1.43 15.51 10.38
N LEU A 254 2.43 15.44 11.23
CA LEU A 254 3.04 16.62 11.88
C LEU A 254 3.94 17.44 10.96
N ASN A 255 4.45 16.84 9.90
CA ASN A 255 5.43 17.45 9.00
C ASN A 255 5.22 17.03 7.56
N PRO A 256 5.73 17.81 6.60
CA PRO A 256 5.68 17.44 5.20
C PRO A 256 6.36 16.10 4.90
N LEU A 257 5.75 15.36 3.99
CA LEU A 257 6.30 14.16 3.38
C LEU A 257 6.84 14.52 2.00
N ARG A 258 8.09 14.19 1.70
CA ARG A 258 8.68 14.41 0.40
C ARG A 258 8.63 13.13 -0.43
N LEU A 259 7.97 13.21 -1.57
CA LEU A 259 7.86 12.15 -2.57
C LEU A 259 8.96 12.37 -3.61
N ASN A 260 9.63 11.30 -4.01
CA ASN A 260 10.77 11.37 -4.90
C ASN A 260 10.66 10.29 -5.98
N GLY A 261 11.20 10.60 -7.16
CA GLY A 261 11.27 9.67 -8.26
C GLY A 261 12.60 9.80 -9.03
N GLN A 262 13.16 8.65 -9.41
CA GLN A 262 14.37 8.55 -10.21
C GLN A 262 14.25 7.42 -11.23
N PRO A 263 14.21 7.73 -12.53
CA PRO A 263 14.40 6.70 -13.55
C PRO A 263 15.74 5.99 -13.33
N GLU A 264 15.73 4.65 -13.37
CA GLU A 264 17.01 3.93 -13.38
C GLU A 264 17.81 4.33 -14.61
N ALA A 265 19.09 4.61 -14.41
CA ALA A 265 20.00 4.80 -15.54
C ALA A 265 20.00 3.50 -16.36
N ASP A 266 19.85 3.62 -17.66
CA ASP A 266 19.92 2.49 -18.57
C ASP A 266 21.24 1.74 -18.30
N GLY A 267 21.15 0.51 -17.75
CA GLY A 267 22.29 -0.32 -17.39
C GLY A 267 23.05 -0.77 -18.64
N GLY A 268 24.00 0.02 -19.09
CA GLY A 268 24.88 -0.28 -20.18
C GLY A 268 25.87 0.84 -20.39
N GLY A 269 27.15 0.54 -20.38
CA GLY A 269 28.20 1.49 -20.72
C GLY A 269 27.87 2.30 -21.99
N ALA A 270 28.22 3.55 -21.99
CA ALA A 270 28.01 4.44 -23.11
C ALA A 270 28.62 3.85 -24.40
N ASP A 271 27.80 3.45 -25.33
CA ASP A 271 28.18 3.39 -26.72
C ASP A 271 28.05 4.82 -27.24
N GLY A 272 29.07 5.28 -27.95
CA GLY A 272 29.33 6.69 -28.30
C GLY A 272 28.36 7.37 -29.28
N ASP A 273 27.08 6.91 -29.37
CA ASP A 273 26.12 7.48 -30.30
C ASP A 273 24.87 8.12 -29.66
N GLY A 274 24.80 8.15 -28.31
CA GLY A 274 23.68 8.82 -27.61
C GLY A 274 22.34 8.11 -27.65
N SER A 275 22.25 6.86 -28.12
CA SER A 275 21.00 6.09 -28.10
C SER A 275 20.66 5.59 -26.72
N ARG A 276 19.40 5.83 -26.25
CA ARG A 276 18.86 5.37 -24.98
C ARG A 276 18.76 3.84 -24.99
N ARG A 277 19.54 3.17 -24.15
CA ARG A 277 19.38 1.73 -23.94
C ARG A 277 18.19 1.45 -23.02
N VAL A 278 17.22 0.77 -23.55
CA VAL A 278 16.13 0.12 -22.82
C VAL A 278 16.67 -1.20 -22.26
N SER A 279 16.17 -1.65 -21.09
CA SER A 279 16.49 -2.99 -20.57
C SER A 279 16.23 -4.06 -21.66
N ARG A 280 16.91 -5.23 -21.57
CA ARG A 280 16.83 -6.30 -22.61
C ARG A 280 15.40 -6.72 -23.00
N ASP A 281 14.42 -6.43 -22.13
CA ASP A 281 12.99 -6.69 -22.34
C ASP A 281 12.18 -5.45 -22.74
N GLY A 282 12.81 -4.31 -22.99
CA GLY A 282 12.15 -3.07 -23.37
C GLY A 282 11.51 -2.30 -22.21
N SER A 283 11.60 -2.79 -20.97
CA SER A 283 10.98 -2.15 -19.82
C SER A 283 11.83 -0.99 -19.25
N ARG A 284 11.15 0.05 -18.76
CA ARG A 284 11.79 1.17 -18.03
C ARG A 284 11.47 1.02 -16.55
N ARG A 285 12.47 1.19 -15.70
CA ARG A 285 12.32 1.10 -14.26
C ARG A 285 12.47 2.47 -13.61
N ILE A 286 11.59 2.76 -12.66
CA ILE A 286 11.56 4.02 -11.93
C ILE A 286 11.61 3.69 -10.43
N ASN A 287 12.66 4.14 -9.77
CA ASN A 287 12.75 4.11 -8.32
C ASN A 287 11.90 5.24 -7.74
N LEU A 288 11.02 4.91 -6.82
CA LEU A 288 10.14 5.85 -6.12
C LEU A 288 10.39 5.72 -4.62
N TRP A 289 10.43 6.84 -3.90
CA TRP A 289 10.53 6.78 -2.44
C TRP A 289 9.89 7.99 -1.78
N ALA A 290 9.43 7.76 -0.56
CA ALA A 290 8.95 8.81 0.31
C ALA A 290 9.91 8.95 1.50
N GLN A 291 10.18 10.20 1.91
CA GLN A 291 11.00 10.53 3.07
C GLN A 291 10.29 11.55 3.94
N ASP A 292 10.56 11.49 5.24
CA ASP A 292 10.07 12.48 6.19
C ASP A 292 10.87 13.80 6.09
N HIS A 293 10.50 14.78 6.91
CA HIS A 293 11.11 16.10 6.94
C HIS A 293 12.60 16.10 7.36
N GLU A 294 13.05 15.06 8.05
CA GLU A 294 14.45 14.87 8.46
C GLU A 294 15.28 14.14 7.38
N GLY A 295 14.66 13.68 6.31
CA GLY A 295 15.32 12.94 5.24
C GLY A 295 15.39 11.43 5.45
N TRP A 296 14.62 10.89 6.41
CA TRP A 296 14.57 9.46 6.63
C TRP A 296 13.56 8.77 5.73
N LEU A 297 13.96 7.63 5.19
CA LEU A 297 13.14 6.82 4.29
C LEU A 297 11.90 6.27 5.03
N THR A 298 10.72 6.59 4.53
CA THR A 298 9.44 6.08 5.05
C THR A 298 8.88 4.95 4.21
N MET A 299 9.02 5.05 2.89
CA MET A 299 8.60 4.02 1.94
C MET A 299 9.53 4.02 0.73
N GLN A 300 9.80 2.85 0.19
CA GLN A 300 10.45 2.68 -1.12
C GLN A 300 9.54 1.92 -2.07
N GLY A 301 9.63 2.23 -3.34
CA GLY A 301 8.90 1.56 -4.41
C GLY A 301 9.69 1.46 -5.70
N LEU A 302 9.33 0.49 -6.51
CA LEU A 302 9.89 0.27 -7.84
C LEU A 302 8.74 0.12 -8.82
N ALA A 303 8.64 1.02 -9.77
CA ALA A 303 7.70 0.94 -10.88
C ALA A 303 8.41 0.41 -12.14
N THR A 304 7.79 -0.57 -12.80
CA THR A 304 8.22 -1.07 -14.12
C THR A 304 7.18 -0.68 -15.14
N LEU A 305 7.62 0.02 -16.18
CA LEU A 305 6.78 0.49 -17.27
C LEU A 305 6.91 -0.42 -18.50
N THR A 306 5.82 -0.52 -19.29
CA THR A 306 5.83 -1.17 -20.62
C THR A 306 6.27 -0.22 -21.68
#